data_6a1398fc02ca25a09a08eba35105fd85
#
_entry.id   6a1398fc02ca25a09a08eba35105fd85
#
_cell.length_a   1.000
_cell.length_b   1.000
_cell.length_c   1.000
_cell.angle_alpha   90.00
_cell.angle_beta   90.00
_cell.angle_gamma   90.00
#
_symmetry.space_group_name_H-M   'P 1'
#
loop_
_entity.id
_entity.type
_entity.pdbx_description
1 polymer ?
#
loop_
_entity_poly.entity_id
_entity_poly.type
_entity_poly.pdbx_seq_one_letter_code
_entity_poly.pdbx_strand_id
1 'polypeptide(L)'
;MLNWIRSGAPWIWLTGGAVSISLLSVLGLLLLIGWKGLTYFWPAPLYQWNVTSLTPVQGEVLHENTILIGQIYERSFVPRSYLPVDAVKKLDEDEDFATRLNIKIANRELYPADFISVLQMQLDEPTTPKEWAVIERSSGGYFFGKLVAFQDGDKLYQTDIQTVLNKKLDDAETLRHEIDSLVVDQLKDLGWKLEQLRLDKRKHELNNTVTDDFLAQNLQQKEQVEQELAKLDLQLDGLRLQLSGYALIVEDMTGSHVSIPLEDILDYWYPNQMSLPDKVMHWGKQVWKFLSEDPRESNSEGGVFPAIFGTVFLVLIMSIIVMPLGVVAAIYLHEYAKNNAFTRIIRIAVINLAGVPSIVYGVFGLGFFVYTIGASIDNVFYAERLPAPTFGTPGLLWSALTLAVFTLPVVIVTTEEGLTRIPSSVRHGSLALGATQFETLWRVVLPMATPAIITGLILAIARAAGEVAPLMLVGVVKLASSLPVDGQFPYVHLDRKFMHLGFHIYDVGFQTSNIEAARPLVYATSFLLVTVIVGLNLTAISIRNNLREKYRTLGQD
;
A
#
# COMPACT_ATOMS: atom_id res chain seq x y z
N MET A 1 15.23 7.64 54.67
CA MET A 1 15.38 8.17 53.29
C MET A 1 16.76 7.85 52.67
N LEU A 2 17.85 8.19 53.32
CA LEU A 2 19.21 7.94 52.76
C LEU A 2 19.53 6.48 52.45
N ASN A 3 19.10 5.55 53.29
CA ASN A 3 19.30 4.10 53.08
C ASN A 3 18.47 3.55 51.89
N TRP A 4 17.31 4.13 51.61
CA TRP A 4 16.48 3.79 50.46
C TRP A 4 17.10 4.33 49.16
N ILE A 5 17.69 5.54 49.17
CA ILE A 5 18.41 6.09 48.00
C ILE A 5 19.68 5.30 47.73
N ARG A 6 20.42 4.86 48.82
CA ARG A 6 21.63 4.06 48.70
C ARG A 6 21.39 2.61 48.26
N SER A 7 20.19 2.07 48.51
CA SER A 7 19.81 0.72 48.06
C SER A 7 19.59 0.58 46.56
N GLY A 8 19.55 1.70 45.79
CA GLY A 8 19.25 1.66 44.38
C GLY A 8 17.75 1.49 44.02
N ALA A 9 16.90 1.25 45.03
CA ALA A 9 15.45 1.04 44.82
C ALA A 9 14.75 2.14 44.07
N PRO A 10 15.02 3.46 44.30
CA PRO A 10 14.38 4.55 43.53
C PRO A 10 14.69 4.47 42.04
N TRP A 11 15.91 4.09 41.70
CA TRP A 11 16.31 3.98 40.27
C TRP A 11 15.64 2.80 39.58
N ILE A 12 15.44 1.68 40.30
CA ILE A 12 14.67 0.52 39.79
C ILE A 12 13.23 0.93 39.51
N TRP A 13 12.58 1.66 40.44
CA TRP A 13 11.23 2.15 40.26
C TRP A 13 11.13 3.17 39.13
N LEU A 14 12.09 4.07 39.03
CA LEU A 14 12.16 5.08 37.96
C LEU A 14 12.34 4.40 36.57
N THR A 15 13.24 3.45 36.46
CA THR A 15 13.43 2.70 35.20
C THR A 15 12.21 1.86 34.87
N GLY A 16 11.61 1.16 35.85
CA GLY A 16 10.36 0.42 35.67
C GLY A 16 9.22 1.34 35.20
N GLY A 17 9.07 2.50 35.84
CA GLY A 17 8.10 3.52 35.44
C GLY A 17 8.32 4.05 34.01
N ALA A 18 9.56 4.37 33.66
CA ALA A 18 9.90 4.85 32.32
C ALA A 18 9.62 3.80 31.24
N VAL A 19 9.97 2.53 31.49
CA VAL A 19 9.65 1.41 30.58
C VAL A 19 8.14 1.24 30.43
N SER A 20 7.39 1.29 31.55
CA SER A 20 5.93 1.14 31.52
C SER A 20 5.26 2.28 30.73
N ILE A 21 5.69 3.54 30.95
CA ILE A 21 5.15 4.69 30.20
C ILE A 21 5.48 4.55 28.71
N SER A 22 6.71 4.17 28.36
CA SER A 22 7.12 3.97 26.98
C SER A 22 6.28 2.89 26.28
N LEU A 23 6.08 1.76 26.97
CA LEU A 23 5.30 0.64 26.44
C LEU A 23 3.82 1.00 26.28
N LEU A 24 3.23 1.69 27.28
CA LEU A 24 1.85 2.18 27.21
C LEU A 24 1.67 3.23 26.10
N SER A 25 2.65 4.10 25.90
CA SER A 25 2.62 5.10 24.82
C SER A 25 2.64 4.46 23.44
N VAL A 26 3.52 3.48 23.22
CA VAL A 26 3.59 2.74 21.94
C VAL A 26 2.32 1.94 21.71
N LEU A 27 1.86 1.19 22.73
CA LEU A 27 0.62 0.41 22.62
C LEU A 27 -0.59 1.31 22.40
N GLY A 28 -0.69 2.43 23.12
CA GLY A 28 -1.74 3.41 22.96
C GLY A 28 -1.78 4.02 21.57
N LEU A 29 -0.60 4.35 20.99
CA LEU A 29 -0.50 4.84 19.62
C LEU A 29 -0.98 3.78 18.61
N LEU A 30 -0.54 2.53 18.75
CA LEU A 30 -0.96 1.44 17.86
C LEU A 30 -2.46 1.17 17.95
N LEU A 31 -3.02 1.16 19.17
CA LEU A 31 -4.46 1.00 19.38
C LEU A 31 -5.25 2.18 18.78
N LEU A 32 -4.74 3.40 18.90
CA LEU A 32 -5.38 4.58 18.31
C LEU A 32 -5.39 4.49 16.77
N ILE A 33 -4.25 4.15 16.17
CA ILE A 33 -4.14 3.97 14.71
C ILE A 33 -5.07 2.84 14.25
N GLY A 34 -5.07 1.70 14.96
CA GLY A 34 -5.94 0.56 14.66
C GLY A 34 -7.41 0.91 14.78
N TRP A 35 -7.80 1.59 15.87
CA TRP A 35 -9.18 2.03 16.06
C TRP A 35 -9.64 2.98 14.96
N LYS A 36 -8.86 4.03 14.69
CA LYS A 36 -9.17 5.03 13.65
C LYS A 36 -9.19 4.39 12.26
N GLY A 37 -8.27 3.47 11.97
CA GLY A 37 -8.21 2.76 10.69
C GLY A 37 -9.37 1.80 10.49
N LEU A 38 -9.73 1.00 11.50
CA LEU A 38 -10.82 0.03 11.39
C LEU A 38 -12.21 0.68 11.40
N THR A 39 -12.37 1.82 12.08
CA THR A 39 -13.63 2.60 12.05
C THR A 39 -13.90 3.24 10.68
N TYR A 40 -12.90 3.37 9.80
CA TYR A 40 -13.09 3.87 8.44
C TYR A 40 -14.08 3.01 7.64
N PHE A 41 -14.04 1.69 7.81
CA PHE A 41 -14.88 0.75 7.09
C PHE A 41 -16.27 0.57 7.70
N TRP A 42 -16.54 1.20 8.85
CA TRP A 42 -17.82 1.09 9.52
C TRP A 42 -18.90 1.90 8.77
N PRO A 43 -20.07 1.31 8.45
CA PRO A 43 -21.15 2.04 7.78
C PRO A 43 -21.69 3.15 8.67
N ALA A 44 -21.19 4.37 8.45
CA ALA A 44 -21.62 5.55 9.21
C ALA A 44 -23.06 5.92 8.83
N PRO A 45 -23.89 6.36 9.81
CA PRO A 45 -25.25 6.77 9.54
C PRO A 45 -25.30 8.04 8.67
N LEU A 46 -26.34 8.14 7.83
CA LEU A 46 -26.70 9.35 7.12
C LEU A 46 -27.63 10.18 8.00
N TYR A 47 -27.29 11.45 8.12
CA TYR A 47 -28.10 12.44 8.84
C TYR A 47 -28.68 13.44 7.86
N GLN A 48 -29.87 13.95 8.20
CA GLN A 48 -30.53 15.03 7.48
C GLN A 48 -30.75 16.20 8.44
N TRP A 49 -30.40 17.39 8.00
CA TRP A 49 -30.60 18.67 8.70
C TRP A 49 -31.28 19.66 7.78
N ASN A 50 -32.00 20.63 8.36
CA ASN A 50 -32.37 21.86 7.71
C ASN A 50 -31.41 22.97 8.15
N VAL A 51 -30.94 23.74 7.19
CA VAL A 51 -30.04 24.87 7.47
C VAL A 51 -30.86 26.05 7.94
N THR A 52 -30.71 26.45 9.20
CA THR A 52 -31.53 27.49 9.83
C THR A 52 -30.97 28.90 9.70
N SER A 53 -29.68 29.04 9.47
CA SER A 53 -29.04 30.34 9.25
C SER A 53 -27.67 30.20 8.61
N LEU A 54 -27.35 31.12 7.68
CA LEU A 54 -26.05 31.18 7.02
C LEU A 54 -25.13 32.18 7.70
N THR A 55 -23.93 31.73 8.08
CA THR A 55 -22.74 32.56 8.05
C THR A 55 -21.86 32.04 6.92
N PRO A 56 -21.27 32.89 6.08
CA PRO A 56 -20.45 32.43 4.95
C PRO A 56 -19.16 31.78 5.50
N VAL A 57 -19.20 30.47 5.68
CA VAL A 57 -18.02 29.64 5.90
C VAL A 57 -17.86 28.80 4.64
N GLN A 58 -16.96 29.24 3.78
CA GLN A 58 -16.46 28.55 2.57
C GLN A 58 -17.49 27.71 1.79
N GLY A 59 -18.00 28.28 0.71
CA GLY A 59 -18.70 27.60 -0.37
C GLY A 59 -20.15 28.04 -0.57
N GLU A 60 -20.47 28.46 -1.78
CA GLU A 60 -21.77 28.95 -2.29
C GLU A 60 -22.91 27.91 -2.30
N VAL A 61 -22.79 26.80 -1.59
CA VAL A 61 -23.68 25.63 -1.73
C VAL A 61 -24.88 25.63 -0.81
N LEU A 62 -24.87 26.43 0.26
CA LEU A 62 -25.92 26.42 1.27
C LEU A 62 -26.74 27.71 1.26
N HIS A 63 -28.04 27.58 1.03
CA HIS A 63 -29.03 28.65 1.25
C HIS A 63 -29.87 28.35 2.51
N GLU A 64 -30.48 29.37 3.11
CA GLU A 64 -31.43 29.15 4.17
C GLU A 64 -32.58 28.23 3.71
N ASN A 65 -33.00 27.31 4.58
CA ASN A 65 -33.97 26.24 4.29
C ASN A 65 -33.49 25.15 3.30
N THR A 66 -32.20 25.05 3.05
CA THR A 66 -31.66 23.92 2.27
C THR A 66 -31.62 22.68 3.14
N ILE A 67 -32.06 21.56 2.58
CA ILE A 67 -31.89 20.24 3.20
C ILE A 67 -30.44 19.82 2.99
N LEU A 68 -29.72 19.57 4.07
CA LEU A 68 -28.37 19.04 4.05
C LEU A 68 -28.39 17.57 4.47
N ILE A 69 -27.89 16.70 3.60
CA ILE A 69 -27.77 15.27 3.89
C ILE A 69 -26.30 14.85 3.79
N GLY A 70 -25.84 14.13 4.81
CA GLY A 70 -24.46 13.70 4.83
C GLY A 70 -24.09 12.85 6.06
N GLN A 71 -22.83 12.49 6.12
CA GLN A 71 -22.24 11.77 7.25
C GLN A 71 -21.38 12.71 8.08
N ILE A 72 -21.54 12.69 9.40
CA ILE A 72 -20.66 13.44 10.31
C ILE A 72 -19.28 12.78 10.24
N TYR A 73 -18.31 13.51 9.71
CA TYR A 73 -16.95 13.05 9.56
C TYR A 73 -16.09 13.40 10.78
N GLU A 74 -16.16 14.66 11.22
CA GLU A 74 -15.39 15.16 12.35
C GLU A 74 -16.19 16.21 13.12
N ARG A 75 -15.99 16.22 14.43
CA ARG A 75 -16.48 17.28 15.32
C ARG A 75 -15.27 18.02 15.87
N SER A 76 -15.20 19.32 15.66
CA SER A 76 -14.15 20.19 16.17
C SER A 76 -14.72 21.34 16.98
N PHE A 77 -13.94 21.84 17.92
CA PHE A 77 -14.33 22.96 18.75
C PHE A 77 -13.64 24.23 18.22
N VAL A 78 -14.41 25.26 17.95
CA VAL A 78 -13.92 26.56 17.48
C VAL A 78 -14.04 27.56 18.66
N PRO A 79 -12.92 28.17 19.08
CA PRO A 79 -12.94 29.18 20.14
C PRO A 79 -13.83 30.38 19.76
N ARG A 80 -14.53 30.95 20.75
CA ARG A 80 -15.42 32.10 20.57
C ARG A 80 -14.77 33.28 19.84
N SER A 81 -13.48 33.47 20.04
CA SER A 81 -12.69 34.54 19.39
C SER A 81 -12.56 34.41 17.87
N TYR A 82 -12.77 33.21 17.29
CA TYR A 82 -12.69 32.95 15.86
C TYR A 82 -14.06 32.85 15.18
N LEU A 83 -15.16 33.03 15.97
CA LEU A 83 -16.51 32.96 15.43
C LEU A 83 -16.92 34.30 14.81
N PRO A 84 -17.74 34.27 13.73
CA PRO A 84 -18.39 35.47 13.21
C PRO A 84 -19.30 36.12 14.27
N VAL A 85 -19.46 37.45 14.21
CA VAL A 85 -20.19 38.22 15.20
C VAL A 85 -21.63 37.72 15.38
N ASP A 86 -22.30 37.27 14.32
CA ASP A 86 -23.68 36.75 14.38
C ASP A 86 -23.75 35.34 15.00
N ALA A 87 -22.70 34.54 14.88
CA ALA A 87 -22.61 33.26 15.56
C ALA A 87 -22.33 33.43 17.07
N VAL A 88 -21.52 34.43 17.44
CA VAL A 88 -21.26 34.77 18.87
C VAL A 88 -22.51 35.16 19.60
N LYS A 89 -23.45 35.84 18.95
CA LYS A 89 -24.74 36.27 19.56
C LYS A 89 -25.67 35.10 19.91
N LYS A 90 -25.49 33.95 19.24
CA LYS A 90 -26.29 32.73 19.44
C LYS A 90 -25.67 31.77 20.46
N LEU A 91 -24.44 32.04 20.88
CA LEU A 91 -23.71 31.23 21.86
C LEU A 91 -24.04 31.74 23.27
N ASP A 92 -24.28 30.84 24.21
CA ASP A 92 -24.49 31.19 25.60
C ASP A 92 -23.26 31.93 26.18
N GLU A 93 -23.49 32.86 27.13
CA GLU A 93 -22.42 33.70 27.68
C GLU A 93 -21.29 32.86 28.34
N ASP A 94 -21.65 31.70 28.87
CA ASP A 94 -20.72 30.78 29.56
C ASP A 94 -20.00 29.78 28.61
N GLU A 95 -20.30 29.77 27.31
CA GLU A 95 -19.67 28.87 26.35
C GLU A 95 -18.49 29.54 25.65
N ASP A 96 -17.26 29.03 25.90
CA ASP A 96 -16.02 29.50 25.29
C ASP A 96 -15.77 28.91 23.87
N PHE A 97 -16.53 27.88 23.48
CA PHE A 97 -16.31 27.14 22.22
C PHE A 97 -17.64 26.80 21.55
N ALA A 98 -17.67 26.92 20.23
CA ALA A 98 -18.78 26.39 19.42
C ALA A 98 -18.36 25.06 18.75
N THR A 99 -19.29 24.12 18.64
CA THR A 99 -19.06 22.88 17.92
C THR A 99 -19.20 23.10 16.42
N ARG A 100 -18.16 22.79 15.67
CA ARG A 100 -18.15 22.76 14.22
C ARG A 100 -18.22 21.30 13.74
N LEU A 101 -19.19 21.02 12.89
CA LEU A 101 -19.36 19.74 12.22
C LEU A 101 -18.71 19.81 10.83
N ASN A 102 -17.84 18.86 10.52
CA ASN A 102 -17.38 18.59 9.19
C ASN A 102 -18.21 17.43 8.63
N ILE A 103 -19.04 17.71 7.63
CA ILE A 103 -20.04 16.79 7.08
C ILE A 103 -19.62 16.40 5.69
N LYS A 104 -19.48 15.09 5.43
CA LYS A 104 -19.29 14.55 4.09
C LYS A 104 -20.62 14.55 3.38
N ILE A 105 -20.72 15.25 2.25
CA ILE A 105 -21.93 15.34 1.42
C ILE A 105 -21.83 14.47 0.16
N ALA A 106 -20.63 13.98 -0.17
CA ALA A 106 -20.36 13.20 -1.39
C ALA A 106 -20.82 13.93 -2.67
N ASN A 107 -21.22 13.20 -3.71
CA ASN A 107 -21.83 13.74 -4.95
C ASN A 107 -20.96 14.81 -5.64
N ARG A 108 -19.66 14.52 -5.83
CA ARG A 108 -18.64 15.44 -6.41
C ARG A 108 -19.02 16.06 -7.74
N GLU A 109 -19.88 15.41 -8.49
CA GLU A 109 -20.32 15.90 -9.81
C GLU A 109 -21.35 17.04 -9.70
N LEU A 110 -22.06 17.07 -8.58
CA LEU A 110 -23.12 18.06 -8.32
C LEU A 110 -22.61 19.21 -7.45
N TYR A 111 -21.64 18.95 -6.58
CA TYR A 111 -21.17 19.92 -5.58
C TYR A 111 -19.66 20.15 -5.71
N PRO A 112 -19.21 21.40 -5.55
CA PRO A 112 -17.80 21.77 -5.70
C PRO A 112 -16.89 21.21 -4.58
N ALA A 113 -17.48 20.66 -3.50
CA ALA A 113 -16.74 20.11 -2.37
C ALA A 113 -17.40 18.84 -1.82
N ASP A 114 -16.57 17.86 -1.42
CA ASP A 114 -17.02 16.62 -0.75
C ASP A 114 -17.46 16.84 0.69
N PHE A 115 -16.96 17.89 1.31
CA PHE A 115 -17.16 18.21 2.73
C PHE A 115 -17.64 19.63 2.88
N ILE A 116 -18.57 19.80 3.82
CA ILE A 116 -19.04 21.11 4.26
C ILE A 116 -18.76 21.23 5.74
N SER A 117 -18.13 22.34 6.14
CA SER A 117 -17.92 22.69 7.54
C SER A 117 -18.99 23.67 8.01
N VAL A 118 -19.83 23.25 8.94
CA VAL A 118 -20.96 24.05 9.45
C VAL A 118 -20.92 24.08 10.98
N LEU A 119 -21.32 25.21 11.59
CA LEU A 119 -21.48 25.27 13.03
C LEU A 119 -22.77 24.54 13.43
N GLN A 120 -22.71 23.69 14.44
CA GLN A 120 -23.85 22.90 14.89
C GLN A 120 -25.09 23.76 15.19
N MET A 121 -24.89 24.97 15.69
CA MET A 121 -25.97 25.94 15.99
C MET A 121 -26.67 26.49 14.73
N GLN A 122 -26.17 26.22 13.53
CA GLN A 122 -26.76 26.66 12.26
C GLN A 122 -27.66 25.57 11.66
N LEU A 123 -27.69 24.41 12.26
CA LEU A 123 -28.42 23.24 11.83
C LEU A 123 -29.52 22.95 12.86
N ASP A 124 -30.66 22.41 12.42
CA ASP A 124 -31.68 21.85 13.28
C ASP A 124 -31.25 20.51 13.92
N GLU A 125 -32.12 19.88 14.67
CA GLU A 125 -31.88 18.55 15.21
C GLU A 125 -31.76 17.53 14.06
N PRO A 126 -30.71 16.69 14.05
CA PRO A 126 -30.50 15.73 12.98
C PRO A 126 -31.56 14.62 12.98
N THR A 127 -32.13 14.35 11.84
CA THR A 127 -32.94 13.16 11.59
C THR A 127 -32.14 12.08 10.85
N THR A 128 -32.56 10.83 10.95
CA THR A 128 -31.90 9.69 10.28
C THR A 128 -32.84 9.08 9.25
N PRO A 129 -32.88 9.61 8.02
CA PRO A 129 -33.79 9.12 6.99
C PRO A 129 -33.43 7.68 6.60
N LYS A 130 -34.42 6.79 6.59
CA LYS A 130 -34.21 5.37 6.25
C LYS A 130 -34.17 5.10 4.75
N GLU A 131 -34.73 5.99 3.94
CA GLU A 131 -34.87 5.84 2.49
C GLU A 131 -33.61 6.19 1.71
N TRP A 132 -32.61 6.76 2.38
CA TRP A 132 -31.37 7.21 1.77
C TRP A 132 -30.32 6.10 1.76
N ALA A 133 -29.78 5.88 0.56
CA ALA A 133 -28.72 4.92 0.31
C ALA A 133 -27.37 5.60 0.13
N VAL A 134 -26.33 4.85 0.42
CA VAL A 134 -24.96 5.14 0.00
C VAL A 134 -24.68 4.22 -1.19
N ILE A 135 -24.25 4.80 -2.31
CA ILE A 135 -23.91 4.10 -3.54
C ILE A 135 -22.41 4.20 -3.74
N GLU A 136 -21.73 3.05 -3.79
CA GLU A 136 -20.31 2.95 -4.11
C GLU A 136 -20.15 2.89 -5.63
N ARG A 137 -19.29 3.75 -6.20
CA ARG A 137 -19.08 3.83 -7.64
C ARG A 137 -17.64 3.48 -8.02
N SER A 138 -17.45 3.11 -9.28
CA SER A 138 -16.13 2.86 -9.86
C SER A 138 -15.32 4.14 -10.03
N SER A 139 -16.01 5.26 -10.28
CA SER A 139 -15.46 6.61 -10.43
C SER A 139 -16.34 7.66 -9.73
N GLY A 140 -15.74 8.78 -9.31
CA GLY A 140 -16.47 9.88 -8.66
C GLY A 140 -16.83 9.64 -7.19
N GLY A 141 -16.39 8.54 -6.58
CA GLY A 141 -16.56 8.24 -5.16
C GLY A 141 -17.97 7.81 -4.77
N TYR A 142 -18.32 8.01 -3.49
CA TYR A 142 -19.66 7.69 -2.99
C TYR A 142 -20.69 8.69 -3.50
N PHE A 143 -21.93 8.19 -3.72
CA PHE A 143 -23.10 9.01 -3.99
C PHE A 143 -24.15 8.77 -2.90
N PHE A 144 -24.68 9.85 -2.31
CA PHE A 144 -25.77 9.79 -1.34
C PHE A 144 -27.07 10.18 -2.02
N GLY A 145 -28.07 9.30 -2.01
CA GLY A 145 -29.33 9.60 -2.64
C GLY A 145 -30.43 8.59 -2.33
N LYS A 146 -31.65 8.98 -2.71
CA LYS A 146 -32.83 8.15 -2.62
C LYS A 146 -33.10 7.47 -3.96
N LEU A 147 -33.23 6.17 -3.98
CA LEU A 147 -33.53 5.41 -5.21
C LEU A 147 -34.96 5.74 -5.67
N VAL A 148 -35.09 6.25 -6.89
CA VAL A 148 -36.38 6.66 -7.48
C VAL A 148 -36.86 5.68 -8.53
N ALA A 149 -35.96 5.27 -9.44
CA ALA A 149 -36.29 4.32 -10.50
C ALA A 149 -35.03 3.59 -11.00
N PHE A 150 -35.25 2.44 -11.63
CA PHE A 150 -34.22 1.74 -12.36
C PHE A 150 -34.60 1.66 -13.83
N GLN A 151 -33.71 2.08 -14.70
CA GLN A 151 -33.87 2.06 -16.16
C GLN A 151 -33.22 0.80 -16.73
N ASP A 152 -34.00 0.01 -17.48
CA ASP A 152 -33.55 -1.18 -18.23
C ASP A 152 -33.88 -0.92 -19.73
N GLY A 153 -32.93 -0.32 -20.44
CA GLY A 153 -33.16 0.17 -21.80
C GLY A 153 -34.31 1.18 -21.83
N ASP A 154 -35.40 0.84 -22.51
CA ASP A 154 -36.60 1.69 -22.61
C ASP A 154 -37.61 1.48 -21.46
N LYS A 155 -37.36 0.52 -20.56
CA LYS A 155 -38.24 0.22 -19.44
C LYS A 155 -37.80 0.94 -18.17
N LEU A 156 -38.78 1.52 -17.47
CA LEU A 156 -38.54 2.22 -16.21
C LEU A 156 -39.27 1.47 -15.08
N TYR A 157 -38.49 0.94 -14.12
CA TYR A 157 -39.01 0.30 -12.92
C TYR A 157 -39.06 1.29 -11.76
N GLN A 158 -40.24 1.62 -11.27
CA GLN A 158 -40.46 2.49 -10.11
C GLN A 158 -40.89 1.71 -8.84
N THR A 159 -41.25 0.44 -9.02
CA THR A 159 -41.57 -0.49 -7.93
C THR A 159 -40.55 -1.63 -7.93
N ASP A 160 -40.28 -2.20 -6.75
CA ASP A 160 -39.31 -3.28 -6.55
C ASP A 160 -37.90 -3.03 -7.08
N ILE A 161 -37.48 -1.75 -7.04
CA ILE A 161 -36.19 -1.27 -7.56
C ILE A 161 -35.03 -2.10 -6.98
N GLN A 162 -35.06 -2.37 -5.67
CA GLN A 162 -33.99 -3.10 -4.98
C GLN A 162 -33.81 -4.52 -5.52
N THR A 163 -34.92 -5.24 -5.77
CA THR A 163 -34.87 -6.61 -6.29
C THR A 163 -34.28 -6.66 -7.70
N VAL A 164 -34.71 -5.72 -8.55
CA VAL A 164 -34.20 -5.62 -9.93
C VAL A 164 -32.74 -5.18 -9.92
N LEU A 165 -32.38 -4.17 -9.12
CA LEU A 165 -31.03 -3.65 -9.01
C LEU A 165 -30.06 -4.72 -8.50
N ASN A 166 -30.40 -5.45 -7.43
CA ASN A 166 -29.55 -6.53 -6.90
C ASN A 166 -29.25 -7.59 -7.96
N LYS A 167 -30.28 -8.06 -8.67
CA LYS A 167 -30.07 -9.02 -9.75
C LYS A 167 -29.15 -8.49 -10.85
N LYS A 168 -29.35 -7.22 -11.24
CA LYS A 168 -28.53 -6.60 -12.29
C LYS A 168 -27.11 -6.29 -11.83
N LEU A 169 -26.89 -6.02 -10.55
CA LEU A 169 -25.56 -5.89 -9.97
C LEU A 169 -24.81 -7.22 -9.97
N ASP A 170 -25.48 -8.33 -9.63
CA ASP A 170 -24.87 -9.66 -9.70
C ASP A 170 -24.50 -10.03 -11.15
N ASP A 171 -25.40 -9.74 -12.12
CA ASP A 171 -25.13 -9.90 -13.55
C ASP A 171 -23.93 -9.03 -13.98
N ALA A 172 -23.88 -7.76 -13.53
CA ALA A 172 -22.81 -6.82 -13.83
C ALA A 172 -21.47 -7.24 -13.21
N GLU A 173 -21.46 -7.76 -12.00
CA GLU A 173 -20.24 -8.30 -11.35
C GLU A 173 -19.69 -9.48 -12.16
N THR A 174 -20.55 -10.38 -12.61
CA THR A 174 -20.16 -11.52 -13.45
C THR A 174 -19.55 -11.03 -14.78
N LEU A 175 -20.18 -10.07 -15.45
CA LEU A 175 -19.67 -9.48 -16.70
C LEU A 175 -18.34 -8.76 -16.50
N ARG A 176 -18.17 -8.02 -15.39
CA ARG A 176 -16.89 -7.38 -15.06
C ARG A 176 -15.77 -8.41 -14.86
N HIS A 177 -16.04 -9.49 -14.14
CA HIS A 177 -15.08 -10.58 -13.99
C HIS A 177 -14.71 -11.22 -15.32
N GLU A 178 -15.68 -11.40 -16.23
CA GLU A 178 -15.41 -11.90 -17.58
C GLU A 178 -14.54 -10.92 -18.37
N ILE A 179 -14.86 -9.62 -18.36
CA ILE A 179 -14.06 -8.57 -18.99
C ILE A 179 -12.64 -8.55 -18.42
N ASP A 180 -12.49 -8.57 -17.10
CA ASP A 180 -11.19 -8.56 -16.43
C ASP A 180 -10.35 -9.78 -16.79
N SER A 181 -10.94 -10.97 -16.85
CA SER A 181 -10.24 -12.18 -17.27
C SER A 181 -9.75 -12.10 -18.71
N LEU A 182 -10.60 -11.59 -19.64
CA LEU A 182 -10.21 -11.40 -21.04
C LEU A 182 -9.08 -10.37 -21.17
N VAL A 183 -9.14 -9.28 -20.40
CA VAL A 183 -8.09 -8.25 -20.41
C VAL A 183 -6.79 -8.77 -19.82
N VAL A 184 -6.86 -9.46 -18.68
CA VAL A 184 -5.65 -9.94 -17.97
C VAL A 184 -5.00 -11.11 -18.71
N ASP A 185 -5.80 -12.08 -19.18
CA ASP A 185 -5.26 -13.33 -19.73
C ASP A 185 -4.96 -13.22 -21.23
N GLN A 186 -5.85 -12.59 -22.00
CA GLN A 186 -5.75 -12.58 -23.46
C GLN A 186 -5.17 -11.27 -24.00
N LEU A 187 -5.70 -10.11 -23.61
CA LEU A 187 -5.25 -8.84 -24.15
C LEU A 187 -3.77 -8.56 -23.82
N LYS A 188 -3.38 -8.82 -22.57
CA LYS A 188 -1.97 -8.68 -22.15
C LYS A 188 -1.05 -9.66 -22.86
N ASP A 189 -1.49 -10.90 -23.07
CA ASP A 189 -0.70 -11.91 -23.79
C ASP A 189 -0.48 -11.53 -25.27
N LEU A 190 -1.54 -11.09 -25.95
CA LEU A 190 -1.45 -10.59 -27.34
C LEU A 190 -0.57 -9.35 -27.44
N GLY A 191 -0.70 -8.41 -26.51
CA GLY A 191 0.16 -7.23 -26.43
C GLY A 191 1.64 -7.61 -26.23
N TRP A 192 1.91 -8.58 -25.36
CA TRP A 192 3.26 -9.09 -25.15
C TRP A 192 3.81 -9.77 -26.41
N LYS A 193 3.01 -10.56 -27.13
CA LYS A 193 3.41 -11.19 -28.41
C LYS A 193 3.78 -10.16 -29.47
N LEU A 194 2.97 -9.08 -29.61
CA LEU A 194 3.27 -7.99 -30.52
C LEU A 194 4.60 -7.31 -30.17
N GLU A 195 4.83 -7.06 -28.89
CA GLU A 195 6.08 -6.46 -28.43
C GLU A 195 7.29 -7.38 -28.71
N GLN A 196 7.15 -8.69 -28.49
CA GLN A 196 8.22 -9.64 -28.84
C GLN A 196 8.55 -9.63 -30.33
N LEU A 197 7.54 -9.63 -31.19
CA LEU A 197 7.73 -9.54 -32.66
C LEU A 197 8.44 -8.24 -33.06
N ARG A 198 8.10 -7.13 -32.42
CA ARG A 198 8.76 -5.83 -32.63
C ARG A 198 10.23 -5.87 -32.20
N LEU A 199 10.50 -6.44 -31.02
CA LEU A 199 11.85 -6.56 -30.48
C LEU A 199 12.73 -7.50 -31.31
N ASP A 200 12.19 -8.64 -31.74
CA ASP A 200 12.89 -9.59 -32.60
C ASP A 200 13.28 -8.96 -33.95
N LYS A 201 12.35 -8.24 -34.57
CA LYS A 201 12.64 -7.47 -35.78
C LYS A 201 13.76 -6.47 -35.53
N ARG A 202 13.69 -5.68 -34.46
CA ARG A 202 14.70 -4.69 -34.10
C ARG A 202 16.07 -5.31 -33.83
N LYS A 203 16.10 -6.47 -33.17
CA LYS A 203 17.32 -7.22 -32.88
C LYS A 203 18.02 -7.71 -34.17
N HIS A 204 17.25 -8.22 -35.14
CA HIS A 204 17.77 -8.62 -36.43
C HIS A 204 18.29 -7.42 -37.25
N GLU A 205 17.61 -6.27 -37.17
CA GLU A 205 18.07 -5.01 -37.79
C GLU A 205 19.43 -4.57 -37.21
N LEU A 206 19.59 -4.57 -35.89
CA LEU A 206 20.81 -4.17 -35.21
C LEU A 206 21.99 -5.11 -35.54
N ASN A 207 21.72 -6.41 -35.69
CA ASN A 207 22.73 -7.42 -35.98
C ASN A 207 23.01 -7.57 -37.50
N ASN A 208 22.34 -6.82 -38.37
CA ASN A 208 22.40 -6.94 -39.82
C ASN A 208 22.09 -8.37 -40.33
N THR A 209 21.17 -9.07 -39.66
CA THR A 209 20.74 -10.44 -39.98
C THR A 209 19.32 -10.50 -40.55
N VAL A 210 18.81 -9.40 -41.06
CA VAL A 210 17.49 -9.32 -41.67
C VAL A 210 17.50 -10.05 -43.00
N THR A 211 16.60 -11.02 -43.19
CA THR A 211 16.32 -11.70 -44.43
C THR A 211 14.89 -11.45 -44.89
N ASP A 212 14.63 -11.54 -46.19
CA ASP A 212 13.28 -11.35 -46.73
C ASP A 212 12.31 -12.40 -46.17
N ASP A 213 12.75 -13.63 -45.98
CA ASP A 213 11.95 -14.70 -45.36
C ASP A 213 11.59 -14.40 -43.90
N PHE A 214 12.54 -13.87 -43.13
CA PHE A 214 12.26 -13.42 -41.74
C PHE A 214 11.24 -12.29 -41.68
N LEU A 215 11.37 -11.29 -42.57
CA LEU A 215 10.43 -10.17 -42.63
C LEU A 215 9.02 -10.64 -43.00
N ALA A 216 8.91 -11.56 -43.96
CA ALA A 216 7.62 -12.13 -44.37
C ALA A 216 6.98 -12.92 -43.22
N GLN A 217 7.74 -13.76 -42.50
CA GLN A 217 7.24 -14.50 -41.33
C GLN A 217 6.84 -13.60 -40.19
N ASN A 218 7.67 -12.59 -39.84
CA ASN A 218 7.38 -11.64 -38.77
C ASN A 218 6.12 -10.82 -39.10
N LEU A 219 5.94 -10.38 -40.35
CA LEU A 219 4.76 -9.67 -40.79
C LEU A 219 3.51 -10.54 -40.70
N GLN A 220 3.58 -11.79 -41.18
CA GLN A 220 2.46 -12.73 -41.10
C GLN A 220 2.05 -13.00 -39.65
N GLN A 221 3.00 -13.23 -38.74
CA GLN A 221 2.71 -13.43 -37.32
C GLN A 221 2.09 -12.18 -36.70
N LYS A 222 2.60 -11.00 -37.03
CA LYS A 222 2.05 -9.72 -36.59
C LYS A 222 0.60 -9.55 -37.03
N GLU A 223 0.30 -9.78 -38.31
CA GLU A 223 -1.06 -9.71 -38.85
C GLU A 223 -2.02 -10.70 -38.17
N GLN A 224 -1.55 -11.92 -37.85
CA GLN A 224 -2.36 -12.88 -37.09
C GLN A 224 -2.72 -12.37 -35.70
N VAL A 225 -1.73 -11.86 -34.95
CA VAL A 225 -1.96 -11.33 -33.61
C VAL A 225 -2.85 -10.08 -33.64
N GLU A 226 -2.68 -9.20 -34.62
CA GLU A 226 -3.55 -8.03 -34.82
C GLU A 226 -5.00 -8.42 -35.15
N GLN A 227 -5.22 -9.50 -35.91
CA GLN A 227 -6.55 -10.04 -36.18
C GLN A 227 -7.19 -10.66 -34.91
N GLU A 228 -6.41 -11.35 -34.08
CA GLU A 228 -6.88 -11.89 -32.80
C GLU A 228 -7.25 -10.74 -31.84
N LEU A 229 -6.42 -9.70 -31.79
CA LEU A 229 -6.66 -8.49 -31.00
C LEU A 229 -7.95 -7.80 -31.42
N ALA A 230 -8.16 -7.60 -32.74
CA ALA A 230 -9.39 -6.99 -33.25
C ALA A 230 -10.64 -7.81 -32.91
N LYS A 231 -10.56 -9.15 -32.90
CA LYS A 231 -11.68 -10.01 -32.46
C LYS A 231 -11.96 -9.86 -30.98
N LEU A 232 -10.89 -9.79 -30.17
CA LEU A 232 -11.01 -9.61 -28.72
C LEU A 232 -11.62 -8.26 -28.37
N ASP A 233 -11.20 -7.19 -29.06
CA ASP A 233 -11.77 -5.85 -28.88
C ASP A 233 -13.27 -5.82 -29.19
N LEU A 234 -13.72 -6.48 -30.26
CA LEU A 234 -15.14 -6.64 -30.57
C LEU A 234 -15.91 -7.42 -29.49
N GLN A 235 -15.29 -8.44 -28.89
CA GLN A 235 -15.90 -9.18 -27.77
C GLN A 235 -16.02 -8.30 -26.52
N LEU A 236 -14.95 -7.56 -26.17
CA LEU A 236 -14.96 -6.64 -25.04
C LEU A 236 -15.99 -5.52 -25.21
N ASP A 237 -16.09 -4.95 -26.41
CA ASP A 237 -17.11 -3.94 -26.71
C ASP A 237 -18.53 -4.52 -26.62
N GLY A 238 -18.73 -5.75 -27.06
CA GLY A 238 -20.00 -6.46 -26.90
C GLY A 238 -20.40 -6.68 -25.44
N LEU A 239 -19.45 -7.04 -24.57
CA LEU A 239 -19.69 -7.17 -23.14
C LEU A 239 -19.98 -5.82 -22.45
N ARG A 240 -19.23 -4.78 -22.82
CA ARG A 240 -19.46 -3.41 -22.30
C ARG A 240 -20.81 -2.86 -22.71
N LEU A 241 -21.24 -3.11 -23.95
CA LEU A 241 -22.57 -2.73 -24.44
C LEU A 241 -23.70 -3.38 -23.64
N GLN A 242 -23.51 -4.59 -23.12
CA GLN A 242 -24.49 -5.23 -22.23
C GLN A 242 -24.66 -4.50 -20.90
N LEU A 243 -23.66 -3.76 -20.44
CA LEU A 243 -23.72 -2.96 -19.21
C LEU A 243 -24.27 -1.55 -19.47
N SER A 244 -24.06 -0.99 -20.66
CA SER A 244 -24.33 0.43 -20.99
C SER A 244 -25.82 0.79 -21.11
N GLY A 245 -26.73 -0.19 -21.18
CA GLY A 245 -28.16 0.03 -21.32
C GLY A 245 -28.93 0.23 -20.01
N TYR A 246 -28.27 0.18 -18.87
CA TYR A 246 -28.88 0.22 -17.54
C TYR A 246 -28.43 1.42 -16.75
N ALA A 247 -29.37 2.07 -16.05
CA ALA A 247 -29.06 3.19 -15.18
C ALA A 247 -29.97 3.21 -13.94
N LEU A 248 -29.42 3.66 -12.82
CA LEU A 248 -30.14 3.93 -11.60
C LEU A 248 -30.46 5.42 -11.51
N ILE A 249 -31.75 5.76 -11.38
CA ILE A 249 -32.18 7.13 -11.19
C ILE A 249 -32.32 7.38 -9.70
N VAL A 250 -31.56 8.36 -9.21
CA VAL A 250 -31.42 8.70 -7.81
C VAL A 250 -31.79 10.15 -7.60
N GLU A 251 -32.56 10.45 -6.55
CA GLU A 251 -32.87 11.80 -6.10
C GLU A 251 -31.77 12.26 -5.12
N ASP A 252 -31.20 13.41 -5.35
CA ASP A 252 -30.21 14.02 -4.47
C ASP A 252 -30.85 14.89 -3.37
N MET A 253 -30.06 15.53 -2.50
CA MET A 253 -30.55 16.36 -1.40
C MET A 253 -31.25 17.64 -1.87
N THR A 254 -31.11 18.05 -3.13
CA THR A 254 -31.83 19.20 -3.73
C THR A 254 -33.14 18.81 -4.40
N GLY A 255 -33.46 17.50 -4.46
CA GLY A 255 -34.61 16.96 -5.17
C GLY A 255 -34.34 16.76 -6.68
N SER A 256 -33.10 16.94 -7.14
CA SER A 256 -32.71 16.71 -8.52
C SER A 256 -32.52 15.21 -8.79
N HIS A 257 -32.99 14.76 -9.94
CA HIS A 257 -32.81 13.37 -10.37
C HIS A 257 -31.51 13.22 -11.16
N VAL A 258 -30.66 12.30 -10.72
CA VAL A 258 -29.38 11.97 -11.34
C VAL A 258 -29.44 10.53 -11.86
N SER A 259 -29.01 10.33 -13.09
CA SER A 259 -28.89 9.00 -13.68
C SER A 259 -27.47 8.50 -13.53
N ILE A 260 -27.30 7.40 -12.78
CA ILE A 260 -26.00 6.75 -12.56
C ILE A 260 -25.99 5.46 -13.41
N PRO A 261 -25.07 5.34 -14.39
CA PRO A 261 -24.94 4.12 -15.18
C PRO A 261 -24.64 2.90 -14.30
N LEU A 262 -25.21 1.74 -14.61
CA LEU A 262 -24.98 0.50 -13.86
C LEU A 262 -23.50 0.09 -13.89
N GLU A 263 -22.80 0.39 -14.97
CA GLU A 263 -21.38 0.13 -15.12
C GLU A 263 -20.52 0.83 -14.05
N ASP A 264 -21.01 1.96 -13.51
CA ASP A 264 -20.34 2.72 -12.47
C ASP A 264 -20.72 2.27 -11.05
N ILE A 265 -21.80 1.51 -10.86
CA ILE A 265 -22.27 1.10 -9.54
C ILE A 265 -21.58 -0.20 -9.13
N LEU A 266 -20.84 -0.17 -8.03
CA LEU A 266 -20.16 -1.34 -7.47
C LEU A 266 -20.94 -2.01 -6.33
N ASP A 267 -21.56 -1.18 -5.48
CA ASP A 267 -22.34 -1.65 -4.33
C ASP A 267 -23.27 -0.54 -3.85
N TYR A 268 -24.30 -0.87 -3.09
CA TYR A 268 -25.12 0.10 -2.38
C TYR A 268 -25.65 -0.46 -1.07
N TRP A 269 -25.88 0.41 -0.10
CA TRP A 269 -26.45 0.01 1.20
C TRP A 269 -27.23 1.14 1.86
N TYR A 270 -28.11 0.76 2.80
CA TYR A 270 -28.91 1.69 3.60
C TYR A 270 -28.38 1.73 5.03
N PRO A 271 -27.46 2.62 5.41
CA PRO A 271 -26.76 2.58 6.69
C PRO A 271 -27.73 2.75 7.88
N ASN A 272 -28.85 3.45 7.67
CA ASN A 272 -29.84 3.72 8.71
C ASN A 272 -30.88 2.59 8.88
N GLN A 273 -30.90 1.60 7.96
CA GLN A 273 -31.76 0.40 8.07
C GLN A 273 -30.99 -0.82 8.59
N MET A 274 -29.67 -0.80 8.49
CA MET A 274 -28.83 -1.93 8.89
C MET A 274 -28.93 -2.24 10.38
N SER A 275 -29.18 -3.51 10.71
CA SER A 275 -29.03 -4.05 12.06
C SER A 275 -27.53 -4.16 12.44
N LEU A 276 -27.23 -4.36 13.73
CA LEU A 276 -25.83 -4.54 14.17
C LEU A 276 -25.11 -5.71 13.47
N PRO A 277 -25.70 -6.91 13.30
CA PRO A 277 -25.11 -7.99 12.51
C PRO A 277 -24.82 -7.59 11.07
N ASP A 278 -25.76 -6.88 10.41
CA ASP A 278 -25.58 -6.44 9.02
C ASP A 278 -24.42 -5.45 8.90
N LYS A 279 -24.28 -4.53 9.87
CA LYS A 279 -23.16 -3.59 9.94
C LYS A 279 -21.82 -4.29 10.11
N VAL A 280 -21.75 -5.32 10.97
CA VAL A 280 -20.52 -6.11 11.15
C VAL A 280 -20.17 -6.88 9.88
N MET A 281 -21.17 -7.47 9.22
CA MET A 281 -20.94 -8.20 7.97
C MET A 281 -20.48 -7.26 6.85
N HIS A 282 -21.12 -6.11 6.70
CA HIS A 282 -20.72 -5.07 5.74
C HIS A 282 -19.30 -4.55 6.04
N TRP A 283 -18.98 -4.28 7.31
CA TRP A 283 -17.64 -3.90 7.73
C TRP A 283 -16.60 -4.95 7.32
N GLY A 284 -16.87 -6.23 7.55
CA GLY A 284 -15.99 -7.32 7.12
C GLY A 284 -15.80 -7.38 5.61
N LYS A 285 -16.89 -7.18 4.83
CA LYS A 285 -16.86 -7.09 3.37
C LYS A 285 -15.98 -5.93 2.89
N GLN A 286 -16.12 -4.75 3.49
CA GLN A 286 -15.33 -3.56 3.13
C GLN A 286 -13.85 -3.72 3.50
N VAL A 287 -13.53 -4.31 4.65
CA VAL A 287 -12.14 -4.65 5.00
C VAL A 287 -11.55 -5.64 4.00
N TRP A 288 -12.31 -6.66 3.59
CA TRP A 288 -11.85 -7.64 2.59
C TRP A 288 -11.60 -6.98 1.24
N LYS A 289 -12.54 -6.16 0.75
CA LYS A 289 -12.37 -5.37 -0.49
C LYS A 289 -11.08 -4.54 -0.44
N PHE A 290 -10.86 -3.82 0.65
CA PHE A 290 -9.66 -3.01 0.85
C PHE A 290 -8.36 -3.83 0.75
N LEU A 291 -8.36 -5.07 1.24
CA LEU A 291 -7.18 -5.94 1.19
C LEU A 291 -6.97 -6.65 -0.15
N SER A 292 -8.04 -6.88 -0.92
CA SER A 292 -8.02 -7.76 -2.11
C SER A 292 -8.18 -7.04 -3.44
N GLU A 293 -8.73 -5.82 -3.44
CA GLU A 293 -8.98 -5.06 -4.66
C GLU A 293 -7.81 -4.15 -5.04
N ASP A 294 -7.84 -3.71 -6.29
CA ASP A 294 -6.93 -2.70 -6.81
C ASP A 294 -7.35 -1.29 -6.37
N PRO A 295 -6.41 -0.32 -6.30
CA PRO A 295 -6.72 1.06 -5.99
C PRO A 295 -7.49 1.74 -7.12
N ARG A 296 -8.40 2.64 -6.72
CA ARG A 296 -9.20 3.49 -7.61
C ARG A 296 -8.97 4.96 -7.29
N GLU A 297 -9.51 5.86 -8.13
CA GLU A 297 -9.46 7.32 -7.92
C GLU A 297 -8.09 7.84 -7.46
N SER A 298 -7.06 7.48 -8.21
CA SER A 298 -5.69 7.91 -7.89
C SER A 298 -5.27 7.57 -6.45
N ASN A 299 -5.57 6.37 -5.96
CA ASN A 299 -5.29 5.83 -4.61
C ASN A 299 -6.17 6.38 -3.47
N SER A 300 -7.13 7.26 -3.74
CA SER A 300 -8.01 7.76 -2.67
C SER A 300 -9.14 6.80 -2.31
N GLU A 301 -9.42 5.81 -3.16
CA GLU A 301 -10.49 4.82 -3.01
C GLU A 301 -10.03 3.44 -3.50
N GLY A 302 -10.87 2.42 -3.23
CA GLY A 302 -10.58 1.04 -3.60
C GLY A 302 -9.68 0.31 -2.62
N GLY A 303 -9.03 -0.72 -3.12
CA GLY A 303 -8.14 -1.58 -2.34
C GLY A 303 -6.68 -1.15 -2.39
N VAL A 304 -5.85 -1.91 -1.68
CA VAL A 304 -4.39 -1.68 -1.59
C VAL A 304 -3.58 -2.96 -1.87
N PHE A 305 -4.20 -3.96 -2.50
CA PHE A 305 -3.56 -5.25 -2.77
C PHE A 305 -2.21 -5.12 -3.48
N PRO A 306 -2.05 -4.34 -4.57
CA PRO A 306 -0.77 -4.19 -5.25
C PRO A 306 0.33 -3.58 -4.36
N ALA A 307 -0.05 -2.69 -3.44
CA ALA A 307 0.88 -2.08 -2.49
C ALA A 307 1.31 -3.08 -1.39
N ILE A 308 0.39 -3.94 -0.92
CA ILE A 308 0.71 -5.05 0.01
C ILE A 308 1.70 -6.00 -0.68
N PHE A 309 1.33 -6.46 -1.88
CA PHE A 309 2.15 -7.39 -2.66
C PHE A 309 3.54 -6.81 -2.91
N GLY A 310 3.62 -5.58 -3.42
CA GLY A 310 4.90 -4.94 -3.72
C GLY A 310 5.78 -4.74 -2.49
N THR A 311 5.20 -4.38 -1.32
CA THR A 311 5.95 -4.24 -0.07
C THR A 311 6.56 -5.58 0.37
N VAL A 312 5.74 -6.64 0.43
CA VAL A 312 6.20 -7.96 0.86
C VAL A 312 7.24 -8.52 -0.12
N PHE A 313 6.97 -8.42 -1.41
CA PHE A 313 7.83 -8.95 -2.45
C PHE A 313 9.18 -8.23 -2.52
N LEU A 314 9.20 -6.90 -2.40
CA LEU A 314 10.43 -6.12 -2.30
C LEU A 314 11.29 -6.56 -1.12
N VAL A 315 10.70 -6.72 0.06
CA VAL A 315 11.41 -7.14 1.29
C VAL A 315 11.97 -8.55 1.14
N LEU A 316 11.25 -9.46 0.48
CA LEU A 316 11.74 -10.82 0.20
C LEU A 316 12.96 -10.79 -0.72
N ILE A 317 12.90 -10.05 -1.85
CA ILE A 317 14.04 -9.93 -2.79
C ILE A 317 15.23 -9.28 -2.08
N MET A 318 15.01 -8.18 -1.37
CA MET A 318 16.05 -7.52 -0.58
C MET A 318 16.71 -8.50 0.40
N SER A 319 15.92 -9.33 1.08
CA SER A 319 16.41 -10.32 2.05
C SER A 319 17.30 -11.38 1.40
N ILE A 320 16.92 -11.86 0.21
CA ILE A 320 17.72 -12.81 -0.57
C ILE A 320 19.06 -12.21 -0.98
N ILE A 321 19.12 -10.90 -1.23
CA ILE A 321 20.35 -10.20 -1.63
C ILE A 321 21.22 -9.87 -0.42
N VAL A 322 20.63 -9.26 0.63
CA VAL A 322 21.40 -8.72 1.75
C VAL A 322 21.99 -9.79 2.65
N MET A 323 21.26 -10.90 2.84
CA MET A 323 21.70 -11.96 3.77
C MET A 323 23.03 -12.58 3.35
N PRO A 324 23.21 -13.14 2.13
CA PRO A 324 24.50 -13.71 1.73
C PRO A 324 25.61 -12.66 1.68
N LEU A 325 25.35 -11.45 1.20
CA LEU A 325 26.34 -10.38 1.15
C LEU A 325 26.82 -9.97 2.55
N GLY A 326 25.87 -9.76 3.47
CA GLY A 326 26.17 -9.38 4.84
C GLY A 326 26.93 -10.48 5.62
N VAL A 327 26.52 -11.73 5.44
CA VAL A 327 27.18 -12.89 6.08
C VAL A 327 28.59 -13.07 5.57
N VAL A 328 28.81 -13.02 4.25
CA VAL A 328 30.16 -13.14 3.65
C VAL A 328 31.06 -12.00 4.12
N ALA A 329 30.54 -10.76 4.13
CA ALA A 329 31.31 -9.61 4.63
C ALA A 329 31.68 -9.76 6.11
N ALA A 330 30.75 -10.18 6.96
CA ALA A 330 30.98 -10.41 8.38
C ALA A 330 32.03 -11.52 8.63
N ILE A 331 31.90 -12.63 7.91
CA ILE A 331 32.88 -13.73 7.97
C ILE A 331 34.26 -13.23 7.59
N TYR A 332 34.37 -12.50 6.48
CA TYR A 332 35.64 -11.95 6.05
C TYR A 332 36.25 -11.06 7.12
N LEU A 333 35.48 -10.12 7.66
CA LEU A 333 35.96 -9.18 8.68
C LEU A 333 36.31 -9.86 10.01
N HIS A 334 35.63 -10.94 10.37
CA HIS A 334 35.85 -11.62 11.65
C HIS A 334 36.95 -12.69 11.57
N GLU A 335 36.91 -13.56 10.55
CA GLU A 335 37.78 -14.76 10.49
C GLU A 335 39.05 -14.54 9.67
N TYR A 336 39.02 -13.72 8.61
CA TYR A 336 40.13 -13.61 7.67
C TYR A 336 40.87 -12.27 7.72
N ALA A 337 40.19 -11.18 8.10
CA ALA A 337 40.79 -9.86 8.06
C ALA A 337 41.81 -9.68 9.20
N LYS A 338 43.05 -9.32 8.83
CA LYS A 338 44.08 -8.97 9.82
C LYS A 338 43.73 -7.67 10.53
N ASN A 339 44.08 -7.58 11.82
CA ASN A 339 43.92 -6.35 12.60
C ASN A 339 44.95 -5.28 12.15
N ASN A 340 44.67 -4.61 11.05
CA ASN A 340 45.45 -3.51 10.51
C ASN A 340 44.60 -2.23 10.37
N ALA A 341 45.28 -1.10 10.05
CA ALA A 341 44.60 0.18 9.91
C ALA A 341 43.49 0.15 8.82
N PHE A 342 43.68 -0.58 7.75
CA PHE A 342 42.72 -0.70 6.63
C PHE A 342 41.43 -1.41 7.08
N THR A 343 41.53 -2.56 7.75
CA THR A 343 40.38 -3.30 8.30
C THR A 343 39.63 -2.45 9.33
N ARG A 344 40.35 -1.67 10.13
CA ARG A 344 39.72 -0.75 11.09
C ARG A 344 38.91 0.33 10.39
N ILE A 345 39.43 0.90 9.29
CA ILE A 345 38.71 1.91 8.48
C ILE A 345 37.45 1.28 7.90
N ILE A 346 37.50 0.05 7.36
CA ILE A 346 36.32 -0.62 6.82
C ILE A 346 35.26 -0.82 7.90
N ARG A 347 35.63 -1.29 9.11
CA ARG A 347 34.67 -1.45 10.22
C ARG A 347 34.03 -0.13 10.63
N ILE A 348 34.83 0.94 10.73
CA ILE A 348 34.31 2.27 11.04
C ILE A 348 33.37 2.73 9.92
N ALA A 349 33.70 2.50 8.65
CA ALA A 349 32.86 2.85 7.52
C ALA A 349 31.52 2.10 7.56
N VAL A 350 31.54 0.77 7.80
CA VAL A 350 30.31 -0.04 7.92
C VAL A 350 29.40 0.46 9.05
N ILE A 351 29.96 0.77 10.22
CA ILE A 351 29.18 1.29 11.35
C ILE A 351 28.60 2.67 11.03
N ASN A 352 29.38 3.57 10.44
CA ASN A 352 28.94 4.91 10.07
C ASN A 352 27.90 4.90 8.94
N LEU A 353 27.97 3.93 8.04
CA LEU A 353 27.00 3.78 6.97
C LEU A 353 25.57 3.61 7.52
N ALA A 354 25.41 2.96 8.68
CA ALA A 354 24.09 2.84 9.34
C ALA A 354 23.47 4.18 9.78
N GLY A 355 24.30 5.23 9.94
CA GLY A 355 23.88 6.58 10.32
C GLY A 355 23.56 7.52 9.15
N VAL A 356 23.77 7.09 7.91
CA VAL A 356 23.50 7.90 6.71
C VAL A 356 21.97 8.02 6.51
N PRO A 357 21.44 9.24 6.23
CA PRO A 357 20.03 9.43 5.93
C PRO A 357 19.59 8.55 4.76
N SER A 358 18.44 7.88 4.88
CA SER A 358 17.96 6.89 3.90
C SER A 358 17.79 7.47 2.48
N ILE A 359 17.41 8.74 2.36
CA ILE A 359 17.26 9.42 1.07
C ILE A 359 18.56 9.45 0.26
N VAL A 360 19.72 9.50 0.93
CA VAL A 360 21.04 9.50 0.27
C VAL A 360 21.27 8.18 -0.45
N TYR A 361 20.82 7.07 0.13
CA TYR A 361 20.85 5.77 -0.55
C TYR A 361 19.96 5.74 -1.79
N GLY A 362 18.81 6.45 -1.76
CA GLY A 362 17.96 6.62 -2.92
C GLY A 362 18.65 7.36 -4.06
N VAL A 363 19.32 8.47 -3.74
CA VAL A 363 20.12 9.24 -4.74
C VAL A 363 21.27 8.39 -5.30
N PHE A 364 21.98 7.67 -4.44
CA PHE A 364 23.02 6.73 -4.85
C PHE A 364 22.44 5.62 -5.74
N GLY A 365 21.35 5.00 -5.32
CA GLY A 365 20.67 3.95 -6.08
C GLY A 365 20.25 4.41 -7.47
N LEU A 366 19.67 5.60 -7.57
CA LEU A 366 19.29 6.19 -8.84
C LEU A 366 20.51 6.48 -9.73
N GLY A 367 21.52 7.17 -9.21
CA GLY A 367 22.69 7.56 -9.99
C GLY A 367 23.56 6.39 -10.38
N PHE A 368 23.85 5.49 -9.46
CA PHE A 368 24.77 4.38 -9.68
C PHE A 368 24.07 3.13 -10.23
N PHE A 369 23.03 2.64 -9.57
CA PHE A 369 22.38 1.40 -10.04
C PHE A 369 21.58 1.63 -11.32
N VAL A 370 20.70 2.65 -11.34
CA VAL A 370 19.83 2.87 -12.50
C VAL A 370 20.62 3.44 -13.67
N TYR A 371 21.22 4.62 -13.49
CA TYR A 371 21.79 5.35 -14.63
C TYR A 371 23.17 4.86 -15.07
N THR A 372 23.96 4.21 -14.19
CA THR A 372 25.27 3.69 -14.58
C THR A 372 25.19 2.20 -14.93
N ILE A 373 24.77 1.35 -13.97
CA ILE A 373 24.73 -0.09 -14.18
C ILE A 373 23.57 -0.47 -15.11
N GLY A 374 22.37 0.03 -14.87
CA GLY A 374 21.16 -0.27 -15.65
C GLY A 374 21.30 0.17 -17.10
N ALA A 375 21.76 1.39 -17.35
CA ALA A 375 22.02 1.85 -18.71
C ALA A 375 23.12 1.02 -19.42
N SER A 376 24.14 0.56 -18.69
CA SER A 376 25.17 -0.33 -19.25
C SER A 376 24.60 -1.70 -19.62
N ILE A 377 23.71 -2.26 -18.77
CA ILE A 377 23.01 -3.52 -19.06
C ILE A 377 22.14 -3.37 -20.30
N ASP A 378 21.38 -2.28 -20.40
CA ASP A 378 20.52 -2.04 -21.57
C ASP A 378 21.31 -1.90 -22.86
N ASN A 379 22.40 -1.18 -22.84
CA ASN A 379 23.27 -1.04 -24.03
C ASN A 379 23.87 -2.36 -24.49
N VAL A 380 24.19 -3.30 -23.58
CA VAL A 380 24.85 -4.57 -23.92
C VAL A 380 23.83 -5.68 -24.22
N PHE A 381 22.75 -5.79 -23.46
CA PHE A 381 21.84 -6.94 -23.50
C PHE A 381 20.45 -6.62 -24.04
N TYR A 382 20.03 -5.34 -24.05
CA TYR A 382 18.68 -4.91 -24.42
C TYR A 382 18.70 -3.73 -25.41
N ALA A 383 19.72 -3.69 -26.27
CA ALA A 383 19.88 -2.62 -27.25
C ALA A 383 18.67 -2.47 -28.19
N GLU A 384 17.95 -3.58 -28.45
CA GLU A 384 16.71 -3.60 -29.25
C GLU A 384 15.55 -2.86 -28.63
N ARG A 385 15.54 -2.65 -27.29
CA ARG A 385 14.51 -1.91 -26.57
C ARG A 385 14.73 -0.40 -26.56
N LEU A 386 15.93 0.06 -26.85
CA LEU A 386 16.23 1.50 -26.90
C LEU A 386 15.43 2.21 -28.00
N PRO A 387 14.92 3.45 -27.76
CA PRO A 387 15.21 4.39 -26.67
C PRO A 387 14.39 4.20 -25.38
N ALA A 388 13.56 3.15 -25.23
CA ALA A 388 12.82 2.86 -24.00
C ALA A 388 13.62 1.84 -23.16
N PRO A 389 14.50 2.28 -22.22
CA PRO A 389 15.38 1.38 -21.50
C PRO A 389 14.60 0.46 -20.55
N THR A 390 15.12 -0.76 -20.35
CA THR A 390 14.53 -1.76 -19.44
C THR A 390 15.07 -1.58 -18.02
N PHE A 391 16.38 -1.70 -17.85
CA PHE A 391 17.07 -1.57 -16.57
C PHE A 391 17.65 -0.17 -16.31
N GLY A 392 17.78 0.66 -17.33
CA GLY A 392 18.12 2.09 -17.21
C GLY A 392 16.97 2.95 -16.65
N THR A 393 15.90 2.34 -16.18
CA THR A 393 14.77 2.99 -15.49
C THR A 393 14.63 2.50 -14.06
N PRO A 394 14.07 3.32 -13.14
CA PRO A 394 13.70 2.88 -11.79
C PRO A 394 12.81 1.64 -11.82
N GLY A 395 13.09 0.67 -10.96
CA GLY A 395 12.36 -0.60 -10.91
C GLY A 395 12.62 -1.39 -9.63
N LEU A 396 11.99 -2.57 -9.53
CA LEU A 396 12.02 -3.41 -8.35
C LEU A 396 13.44 -3.89 -7.97
N LEU A 397 14.25 -4.28 -8.97
CA LEU A 397 15.63 -4.73 -8.74
C LEU A 397 16.48 -3.67 -8.06
N TRP A 398 16.42 -2.45 -8.57
CA TRP A 398 17.19 -1.33 -8.06
C TRP A 398 16.73 -0.89 -6.69
N SER A 399 15.42 -0.94 -6.44
CA SER A 399 14.84 -0.72 -5.13
C SER A 399 15.31 -1.75 -4.11
N ALA A 400 15.31 -3.03 -4.48
CA ALA A 400 15.78 -4.11 -3.61
C ALA A 400 17.29 -4.00 -3.32
N LEU A 401 18.12 -3.68 -4.33
CA LEU A 401 19.56 -3.45 -4.15
C LEU A 401 19.85 -2.23 -3.28
N THR A 402 19.12 -1.14 -3.48
CA THR A 402 19.27 0.09 -2.67
C THR A 402 18.96 -0.18 -1.20
N LEU A 403 17.85 -0.90 -0.92
CA LEU A 403 17.50 -1.30 0.44
C LEU A 403 18.47 -2.34 1.00
N ALA A 404 19.01 -3.23 0.17
CA ALA A 404 20.02 -4.19 0.60
C ALA A 404 21.28 -3.47 1.08
N VAL A 405 21.78 -2.47 0.33
CA VAL A 405 22.94 -1.66 0.74
C VAL A 405 22.63 -0.87 2.02
N PHE A 406 21.42 -0.32 2.13
CA PHE A 406 20.96 0.41 3.32
C PHE A 406 20.91 -0.46 4.58
N THR A 407 20.50 -1.73 4.46
CA THR A 407 20.37 -2.65 5.58
C THR A 407 21.60 -3.53 5.82
N LEU A 408 22.54 -3.55 4.88
CA LEU A 408 23.76 -4.34 4.93
C LEU A 408 24.57 -4.17 6.23
N PRO A 409 24.78 -2.96 6.76
CA PRO A 409 25.50 -2.75 8.02
C PRO A 409 24.86 -3.50 9.20
N VAL A 410 23.53 -3.57 9.27
CA VAL A 410 22.81 -4.26 10.33
C VAL A 410 23.12 -5.76 10.31
N VAL A 411 23.07 -6.37 9.11
CA VAL A 411 23.35 -7.80 8.93
C VAL A 411 24.81 -8.11 9.21
N ILE A 412 25.75 -7.26 8.79
CA ILE A 412 27.19 -7.44 9.05
C ILE A 412 27.45 -7.42 10.56
N VAL A 413 27.02 -6.38 11.26
CA VAL A 413 27.28 -6.18 12.69
C VAL A 413 26.67 -7.33 13.52
N THR A 414 25.41 -7.68 13.29
CA THR A 414 24.74 -8.75 14.04
C THR A 414 25.36 -10.12 13.77
N THR A 415 25.83 -10.37 12.55
CA THR A 415 26.53 -11.61 12.19
C THR A 415 27.91 -11.64 12.86
N GLU A 416 28.68 -10.55 12.84
CA GLU A 416 29.98 -10.45 13.49
C GLU A 416 29.87 -10.64 15.02
N GLU A 417 28.84 -10.06 15.66
CA GLU A 417 28.53 -10.30 17.07
C GLU A 417 28.20 -11.78 17.33
N GLY A 418 27.45 -12.42 16.44
CA GLY A 418 27.13 -13.84 16.53
C GLY A 418 28.37 -14.72 16.45
N LEU A 419 29.27 -14.44 15.51
CA LEU A 419 30.56 -15.13 15.35
C LEU A 419 31.47 -14.96 16.57
N THR A 420 31.47 -13.77 17.17
CA THR A 420 32.28 -13.48 18.38
C THR A 420 31.85 -14.29 19.60
N ARG A 421 30.55 -14.64 19.70
CA ARG A 421 30.01 -15.45 20.83
C ARG A 421 30.40 -16.93 20.77
N ILE A 422 30.93 -17.41 19.62
CA ILE A 422 31.33 -18.81 19.48
C ILE A 422 32.71 -19.02 20.14
N PRO A 423 32.84 -19.91 21.12
CA PRO A 423 34.09 -20.15 21.82
C PRO A 423 35.21 -20.60 20.85
N SER A 424 36.43 -20.09 21.07
CA SER A 424 37.59 -20.49 20.28
C SER A 424 37.93 -21.98 20.35
N SER A 425 37.59 -22.61 21.48
CA SER A 425 37.75 -24.05 21.68
C SER A 425 37.04 -24.91 20.63
N VAL A 426 35.86 -24.47 20.16
CA VAL A 426 35.12 -25.18 19.12
C VAL A 426 35.88 -25.14 17.80
N ARG A 427 36.45 -23.98 17.44
CA ARG A 427 37.27 -23.82 16.23
C ARG A 427 38.54 -24.66 16.31
N HIS A 428 39.26 -24.56 17.42
CA HIS A 428 40.50 -25.33 17.64
C HIS A 428 40.24 -26.84 17.68
N GLY A 429 39.11 -27.27 18.26
CA GLY A 429 38.71 -28.68 18.27
C GLY A 429 38.48 -29.25 16.88
N SER A 430 37.76 -28.50 16.01
CA SER A 430 37.53 -28.90 14.63
C SER A 430 38.84 -28.99 13.83
N LEU A 431 39.71 -28.00 13.96
CA LEU A 431 41.03 -28.00 13.32
C LEU A 431 41.93 -29.12 13.81
N ALA A 432 41.89 -29.45 15.11
CA ALA A 432 42.64 -30.54 15.71
C ALA A 432 42.19 -31.93 15.22
N LEU A 433 40.93 -32.06 14.78
CA LEU A 433 40.38 -33.26 14.12
C LEU A 433 40.74 -33.34 12.64
N GLY A 434 41.55 -32.40 12.10
CA GLY A 434 42.05 -32.41 10.73
C GLY A 434 41.15 -31.66 9.72
N ALA A 435 40.12 -30.96 10.16
CA ALA A 435 39.31 -30.14 9.29
C ALA A 435 40.08 -28.91 8.81
N THR A 436 39.85 -28.49 7.57
CA THR A 436 40.39 -27.24 7.04
C THR A 436 39.66 -26.02 7.65
N GLN A 437 40.24 -24.84 7.56
CA GLN A 437 39.58 -23.58 8.01
C GLN A 437 38.21 -23.38 7.36
N PHE A 438 38.11 -23.68 6.07
CA PHE A 438 36.84 -23.56 5.32
C PHE A 438 35.79 -24.57 5.81
N GLU A 439 36.18 -25.83 6.04
CA GLU A 439 35.27 -26.85 6.58
C GLU A 439 34.81 -26.53 7.98
N THR A 440 35.73 -26.08 8.85
CA THR A 440 35.41 -25.62 10.20
C THR A 440 34.40 -24.48 10.14
N LEU A 441 34.63 -23.49 9.28
CA LEU A 441 33.72 -22.35 9.12
C LEU A 441 32.35 -22.78 8.63
N TRP A 442 32.30 -23.57 7.55
CA TRP A 442 31.05 -23.93 6.87
C TRP A 442 30.22 -24.94 7.66
N ARG A 443 30.86 -25.95 8.25
CA ARG A 443 30.17 -27.08 8.92
C ARG A 443 29.96 -26.87 10.41
N VAL A 444 30.72 -26.00 11.08
CA VAL A 444 30.66 -25.82 12.52
C VAL A 444 30.30 -24.40 12.91
N VAL A 445 31.09 -23.43 12.48
CA VAL A 445 30.94 -22.03 12.92
C VAL A 445 29.66 -21.39 12.39
N LEU A 446 29.42 -21.51 11.09
CA LEU A 446 28.27 -20.88 10.42
C LEU A 446 26.92 -21.43 10.93
N PRO A 447 26.72 -22.75 11.08
CA PRO A 447 25.52 -23.30 11.71
C PRO A 447 25.30 -22.80 13.13
N MET A 448 26.35 -22.66 13.94
CA MET A 448 26.25 -22.10 15.28
C MET A 448 25.92 -20.60 15.30
N ALA A 449 26.37 -19.84 14.29
CA ALA A 449 26.05 -18.42 14.13
C ALA A 449 24.66 -18.17 13.54
N THR A 450 23.99 -19.18 12.96
CA THR A 450 22.71 -19.05 12.27
C THR A 450 21.63 -18.28 13.06
N PRO A 451 21.44 -18.48 14.39
CA PRO A 451 20.45 -17.71 15.15
C PRO A 451 20.74 -16.19 15.18
N ALA A 452 22.02 -15.79 15.18
CA ALA A 452 22.41 -14.39 15.13
C ALA A 452 22.22 -13.81 13.72
N ILE A 453 22.57 -14.58 12.70
CA ILE A 453 22.36 -14.21 11.28
C ILE A 453 20.87 -13.95 11.01
N ILE A 454 20.00 -14.85 11.44
CA ILE A 454 18.55 -14.67 11.28
C ILE A 454 18.05 -13.48 12.09
N THR A 455 18.61 -13.21 13.27
CA THR A 455 18.27 -12.01 14.05
C THR A 455 18.64 -10.75 13.27
N GLY A 456 19.80 -10.70 12.62
CA GLY A 456 20.20 -9.61 11.74
C GLY A 456 19.25 -9.43 10.57
N LEU A 457 18.81 -10.52 9.96
CA LEU A 457 17.83 -10.49 8.88
C LEU A 457 16.47 -9.94 9.36
N ILE A 458 15.98 -10.35 10.53
CA ILE A 458 14.73 -9.83 11.11
C ILE A 458 14.82 -8.32 11.30
N LEU A 459 15.93 -7.82 11.84
CA LEU A 459 16.15 -6.39 12.00
C LEU A 459 16.23 -5.65 10.67
N ALA A 460 16.87 -6.24 9.66
CA ALA A 460 16.91 -5.70 8.31
C ALA A 460 15.52 -5.62 7.66
N ILE A 461 14.72 -6.67 7.78
CA ILE A 461 13.32 -6.73 7.30
C ILE A 461 12.48 -5.63 7.96
N ALA A 462 12.53 -5.54 9.29
CA ALA A 462 11.76 -4.55 10.04
C ALA A 462 12.12 -3.11 9.64
N ARG A 463 13.40 -2.85 9.35
CA ARG A 463 13.88 -1.56 8.90
C ARG A 463 13.46 -1.27 7.47
N ALA A 464 13.66 -2.22 6.55
CA ALA A 464 13.38 -2.05 5.12
C ALA A 464 11.89 -1.86 4.82
N ALA A 465 11.02 -2.61 5.49
CA ALA A 465 9.58 -2.57 5.21
C ALA A 465 8.92 -1.22 5.55
N GLY A 466 9.53 -0.43 6.44
CA GLY A 466 9.05 0.92 6.78
C GLY A 466 9.69 2.05 5.98
N GLU A 467 10.71 1.77 5.16
CA GLU A 467 11.43 2.81 4.42
C GLU A 467 10.69 3.23 3.15
N VAL A 468 10.56 4.54 2.97
CA VAL A 468 9.86 5.14 1.83
C VAL A 468 10.78 6.03 0.99
N ALA A 469 11.57 6.90 1.65
CA ALA A 469 12.32 7.95 0.99
C ALA A 469 13.27 7.46 -0.14
N PRO A 470 14.10 6.42 0.05
CA PRO A 470 14.94 5.93 -1.05
C PRO A 470 14.11 5.32 -2.18
N LEU A 471 12.99 4.68 -1.87
CA LEU A 471 12.16 3.97 -2.83
C LEU A 471 11.45 4.91 -3.82
N MET A 472 11.08 6.12 -3.37
CA MET A 472 10.49 7.15 -4.24
C MET A 472 11.36 7.49 -5.44
N LEU A 473 12.68 7.38 -5.30
CA LEU A 473 13.64 7.70 -6.37
C LEU A 473 13.93 6.51 -7.27
N VAL A 474 13.83 5.27 -6.74
CA VAL A 474 14.45 4.10 -7.38
C VAL A 474 13.44 3.11 -7.96
N GLY A 475 12.12 3.25 -7.73
CA GLY A 475 11.20 2.31 -8.36
C GLY A 475 9.75 2.31 -7.93
N VAL A 476 9.40 2.99 -6.85
CA VAL A 476 8.01 3.05 -6.38
C VAL A 476 7.21 4.06 -7.19
N VAL A 477 5.99 3.68 -7.53
CA VAL A 477 5.03 4.54 -8.24
C VAL A 477 3.69 4.60 -7.51
N LYS A 478 2.93 5.64 -7.83
CA LYS A 478 1.57 5.86 -7.32
C LYS A 478 0.62 4.74 -7.76
N LEU A 479 0.60 4.45 -9.05
CA LEU A 479 -0.18 3.38 -9.66
C LEU A 479 0.74 2.57 -10.56
N ALA A 480 0.79 1.26 -10.37
CA ALA A 480 1.50 0.34 -11.24
C ALA A 480 0.51 -0.30 -12.22
N SER A 481 0.88 -0.35 -13.49
CA SER A 481 0.05 -0.94 -14.55
C SER A 481 -0.09 -2.46 -14.45
N SER A 482 0.82 -3.11 -13.74
CA SER A 482 0.85 -4.57 -13.54
C SER A 482 1.69 -4.93 -12.33
N LEU A 483 1.42 -6.10 -11.75
CA LEU A 483 2.26 -6.64 -10.68
C LEU A 483 3.64 -7.03 -11.23
N PRO A 484 4.66 -7.07 -10.36
CA PRO A 484 5.99 -7.56 -10.71
C PRO A 484 6.05 -9.06 -11.03
N VAL A 485 4.98 -9.80 -10.75
CA VAL A 485 4.85 -11.23 -11.04
C VAL A 485 3.58 -11.45 -11.84
N ASP A 486 3.70 -12.11 -12.97
CA ASP A 486 2.56 -12.47 -13.83
C ASP A 486 2.80 -13.82 -14.56
N GLY A 487 1.89 -14.19 -15.46
CA GLY A 487 1.97 -15.42 -16.25
C GLY A 487 2.92 -15.37 -17.46
N GLN A 488 3.55 -14.22 -17.74
CA GLN A 488 4.42 -14.03 -18.89
C GLN A 488 5.89 -14.31 -18.53
N PHE A 489 6.63 -14.96 -19.44
CA PHE A 489 8.06 -15.17 -19.24
C PHE A 489 8.81 -13.81 -19.16
N PRO A 490 9.72 -13.60 -18.18
CA PRO A 490 10.32 -14.54 -17.22
C PRO A 490 9.53 -14.74 -15.90
N TYR A 491 8.22 -14.48 -15.83
CA TYR A 491 7.31 -14.61 -14.71
C TYR A 491 7.57 -13.65 -13.55
N VAL A 492 8.83 -13.27 -13.33
CA VAL A 492 9.26 -12.29 -12.32
C VAL A 492 9.95 -11.14 -13.05
N HIS A 493 9.31 -10.01 -13.07
CA HIS A 493 9.75 -8.82 -13.78
C HIS A 493 10.43 -7.83 -12.84
N LEU A 494 11.74 -7.98 -12.69
CA LEU A 494 12.55 -7.16 -11.79
C LEU A 494 12.76 -5.71 -12.27
N ASP A 495 12.50 -5.47 -13.55
CA ASP A 495 12.53 -4.17 -14.23
C ASP A 495 11.31 -3.31 -13.95
N ARG A 496 10.17 -3.94 -13.59
CA ARG A 496 8.91 -3.21 -13.40
C ARG A 496 8.95 -2.30 -12.17
N LYS A 497 8.24 -1.18 -12.29
CA LYS A 497 7.86 -0.32 -11.17
C LYS A 497 6.78 -1.01 -10.35
N PHE A 498 6.68 -0.68 -9.08
CA PHE A 498 5.74 -1.34 -8.18
C PHE A 498 5.15 -0.35 -7.16
N MET A 499 4.05 -0.74 -6.53
CA MET A 499 3.43 0.01 -5.44
C MET A 499 3.99 -0.45 -4.09
N HIS A 500 4.00 0.45 -3.11
CA HIS A 500 4.50 0.19 -1.76
C HIS A 500 3.60 0.83 -0.71
N LEU A 501 3.25 0.11 0.37
CA LEU A 501 2.33 0.60 1.41
C LEU A 501 2.81 1.91 2.04
N GLY A 502 4.11 2.04 2.34
CA GLY A 502 4.65 3.26 2.91
C GLY A 502 4.53 4.47 1.96
N PHE A 503 4.71 4.25 0.66
CA PHE A 503 4.50 5.29 -0.34
C PHE A 503 3.01 5.62 -0.50
N HIS A 504 2.13 4.62 -0.47
CA HIS A 504 0.69 4.84 -0.49
C HIS A 504 0.22 5.72 0.67
N ILE A 505 0.73 5.49 1.89
CA ILE A 505 0.46 6.35 3.05
C ILE A 505 0.89 7.80 2.77
N TYR A 506 2.08 7.99 2.19
CA TYR A 506 2.60 9.31 1.85
C TYR A 506 1.76 9.98 0.75
N ASP A 507 1.45 9.27 -0.32
CA ASP A 507 0.67 9.77 -1.44
C ASP A 507 -0.74 10.21 -1.01
N VAL A 508 -1.46 9.31 -0.32
CA VAL A 508 -2.81 9.56 0.19
C VAL A 508 -2.83 10.66 1.26
N GLY A 509 -1.82 10.70 2.13
CA GLY A 509 -1.77 11.64 3.24
C GLY A 509 -1.35 13.06 2.88
N PHE A 510 -0.57 13.23 1.79
CA PHE A 510 0.06 14.52 1.48
C PHE A 510 -0.09 14.98 0.04
N GLN A 511 -0.46 14.10 -0.91
CA GLN A 511 -0.51 14.43 -2.34
C GLN A 511 -1.91 14.39 -2.94
N THR A 512 -2.92 13.95 -2.20
CA THR A 512 -4.32 13.97 -2.65
C THR A 512 -4.87 15.39 -2.63
N SER A 513 -5.78 15.68 -3.56
CA SER A 513 -6.47 16.98 -3.63
C SER A 513 -7.36 17.24 -2.41
N ASN A 514 -7.86 16.18 -1.76
CA ASN A 514 -8.72 16.25 -0.58
C ASN A 514 -8.12 15.45 0.59
N ILE A 515 -7.21 16.08 1.33
CA ILE A 515 -6.51 15.48 2.47
C ILE A 515 -7.49 15.11 3.60
N GLU A 516 -8.55 15.88 3.79
CA GLU A 516 -9.54 15.61 4.84
C GLU A 516 -10.29 14.31 4.57
N ALA A 517 -10.73 14.07 3.32
CA ALA A 517 -11.38 12.82 2.91
C ALA A 517 -10.46 11.60 3.07
N ALA A 518 -9.19 11.79 2.76
CA ALA A 518 -8.20 10.73 2.72
C ALA A 518 -7.63 10.33 4.10
N ARG A 519 -7.75 11.21 5.11
CA ARG A 519 -7.16 11.00 6.45
C ARG A 519 -7.50 9.65 7.11
N PRO A 520 -8.75 9.12 7.11
CA PRO A 520 -9.02 7.81 7.69
C PRO A 520 -8.40 6.66 6.91
N LEU A 521 -8.30 6.78 5.59
CA LEU A 521 -7.62 5.80 4.75
C LEU A 521 -6.12 5.73 5.10
N VAL A 522 -5.50 6.87 5.42
CA VAL A 522 -4.11 6.92 5.91
C VAL A 522 -3.95 6.11 7.20
N TYR A 523 -4.90 6.23 8.16
CA TYR A 523 -4.88 5.42 9.39
C TYR A 523 -5.07 3.92 9.08
N ALA A 524 -6.01 3.57 8.19
CA ALA A 524 -6.24 2.19 7.78
C ALA A 524 -4.99 1.57 7.14
N THR A 525 -4.37 2.27 6.19
CA THR A 525 -3.15 1.82 5.50
C THR A 525 -1.95 1.78 6.46
N SER A 526 -1.84 2.74 7.39
CA SER A 526 -0.78 2.74 8.41
C SER A 526 -0.91 1.55 9.35
N PHE A 527 -2.14 1.24 9.79
CA PHE A 527 -2.41 0.04 10.60
C PHE A 527 -2.07 -1.24 9.84
N LEU A 528 -2.43 -1.30 8.56
CA LEU A 528 -2.11 -2.41 7.68
C LEU A 528 -0.60 -2.58 7.52
N LEU A 529 0.16 -1.51 7.27
CA LEU A 529 1.62 -1.55 7.17
C LEU A 529 2.25 -2.12 8.44
N VAL A 530 1.84 -1.64 9.61
CA VAL A 530 2.32 -2.17 10.90
C VAL A 530 1.98 -3.66 11.03
N THR A 531 0.76 -4.06 10.65
CA THR A 531 0.31 -5.46 10.70
C THR A 531 1.16 -6.35 9.77
N VAL A 532 1.46 -5.89 8.56
CA VAL A 532 2.34 -6.60 7.61
C VAL A 532 3.75 -6.74 8.18
N ILE A 533 4.33 -5.67 8.73
CA ILE A 533 5.67 -5.70 9.34
C ILE A 533 5.71 -6.68 10.53
N VAL A 534 4.71 -6.63 11.40
CA VAL A 534 4.60 -7.55 12.54
C VAL A 534 4.46 -9.00 12.04
N GLY A 535 3.62 -9.24 11.02
CA GLY A 535 3.46 -10.56 10.41
C GLY A 535 4.77 -11.12 9.83
N LEU A 536 5.50 -10.32 9.08
CA LEU A 536 6.82 -10.69 8.53
C LEU A 536 7.82 -11.00 9.66
N ASN A 537 7.86 -10.18 10.70
CA ASN A 537 8.75 -10.39 11.84
C ASN A 537 8.39 -11.65 12.63
N LEU A 538 7.11 -11.90 12.89
CA LEU A 538 6.66 -13.11 13.58
C LEU A 538 6.99 -14.37 12.78
N THR A 539 6.82 -14.34 11.47
CA THR A 539 7.20 -15.43 10.57
C THR A 539 8.70 -15.72 10.65
N ALA A 540 9.53 -14.69 10.56
CA ALA A 540 10.98 -14.81 10.65
C ALA A 540 11.43 -15.28 12.06
N ILE A 541 10.78 -14.82 13.14
CA ILE A 541 11.03 -15.28 14.51
C ILE A 541 10.66 -16.76 14.66
N SER A 542 9.55 -17.21 14.10
CA SER A 542 9.13 -18.60 14.12
C SER A 542 10.17 -19.50 13.42
N ILE A 543 10.62 -19.11 12.24
CA ILE A 543 11.68 -19.80 11.50
C ILE A 543 12.97 -19.87 12.36
N ARG A 544 13.37 -18.74 12.95
CA ARG A 544 14.56 -18.70 13.83
C ARG A 544 14.44 -19.66 15.00
N ASN A 545 13.29 -19.68 15.68
CA ASN A 545 13.08 -20.52 16.85
C ASN A 545 13.13 -22.02 16.49
N ASN A 546 12.49 -22.42 15.39
CA ASN A 546 12.52 -23.78 14.88
C ASN A 546 13.95 -24.22 14.52
N LEU A 547 14.73 -23.36 13.88
CA LEU A 547 16.12 -23.66 13.57
C LEU A 547 16.98 -23.75 14.84
N ARG A 548 16.77 -22.86 15.81
CA ARG A 548 17.49 -22.89 17.09
C ARG A 548 17.23 -24.18 17.86
N GLU A 549 15.99 -24.67 17.89
CA GLU A 549 15.66 -25.95 18.56
C GLU A 549 16.33 -27.10 17.84
N LYS A 550 16.31 -27.17 16.52
CA LYS A 550 16.97 -28.19 15.71
C LYS A 550 18.49 -28.28 15.98
N TYR A 551 19.15 -27.12 16.08
CA TYR A 551 20.60 -27.11 16.38
C TYR A 551 20.93 -27.33 17.84
N ARG A 552 20.01 -27.09 18.77
CA ARG A 552 20.21 -27.39 20.20
C ARG A 552 20.16 -28.88 20.48
N THR A 553 19.29 -29.62 19.81
CA THR A 553 19.21 -31.09 19.95
C THR A 553 20.43 -31.79 19.37
N LEU A 554 21.02 -31.26 18.29
CA LEU A 554 22.24 -31.81 17.69
C LEU A 554 23.52 -31.60 18.55
N GLY A 555 23.48 -30.76 19.56
CA GLY A 555 24.60 -30.50 20.47
C GLY A 555 24.45 -31.19 21.86
N GLN A 556 23.40 -31.97 22.05
CA GLN A 556 23.11 -32.70 23.30
C GLN A 556 23.29 -34.24 23.17
N ASP A 557 23.47 -34.73 21.97
CA ASP A 557 23.90 -36.08 21.64
C ASP A 557 25.44 -36.09 21.43
#